data_38b272500bf96aa345e4779bcd61c977
#
_entry.id   38b272500bf96aa345e4779bcd61c977
#
_cell.length_a   1.000
_cell.length_b   1.000
_cell.length_c   1.000
_cell.angle_alpha   90.00
_cell.angle_beta   90.00
_cell.angle_gamma   90.00
#
_symmetry.space_group_name_H-M   'P 1'
#
loop_
_entity.id
_entity.type
_entity.pdbx_description
1 polymer ?
#
loop_
_entity_poly.entity_id
_entity_poly.type
_entity_poly.pdbx_seq_one_letter_code
_entity_poly.pdbx_strand_id
1 'polypeptide(L)'
;MKAIHKKNAGVAAARNSGLKVATGEYCIFVDSDDYIEPIMYQSMIQIAEEYDCDVVMCDCVKEHKDEQQIYTHDIRAGYYNRTQIEKEYFPHLLMMENIEYPPTISNWLCLFKRVLIEEEKIYYEEGIRYSEDLLFGAEMLYHANSFYYMKGKYFYHYWMNPDSATHTFVSDKWKDYK
;
A
#
# COMPACT_ATOMS: atom_id res chain seq x y z
N MET A 1 -5.57 -10.71 19.16
CA MET A 1 -5.02 -11.11 17.85
C MET A 1 -5.81 -12.28 17.30
N LYS A 2 -6.18 -12.27 16.00
CA LYS A 2 -6.91 -13.34 15.32
C LYS A 2 -6.00 -13.94 14.25
N ALA A 3 -5.75 -15.26 14.31
CA ALA A 3 -4.95 -15.97 13.32
C ALA A 3 -5.87 -16.72 12.34
N ILE A 4 -5.53 -16.70 11.05
CA ILE A 4 -6.24 -17.41 9.99
C ILE A 4 -5.28 -18.42 9.37
N HIS A 5 -5.57 -19.71 9.52
CA HIS A 5 -4.81 -20.78 8.89
C HIS A 5 -5.53 -21.22 7.60
N LYS A 6 -4.86 -21.15 6.48
CA LYS A 6 -5.40 -21.56 5.17
C LYS A 6 -4.33 -22.24 4.31
N LYS A 7 -4.76 -22.99 3.31
CA LYS A 7 -3.84 -23.50 2.29
C LYS A 7 -3.20 -22.32 1.56
N ASN A 8 -1.91 -22.42 1.25
CA ASN A 8 -1.21 -21.39 0.48
C ASN A 8 -1.89 -21.18 -0.89
N ALA A 9 -2.27 -19.95 -1.14
CA ALA A 9 -2.90 -19.50 -2.38
C ALA A 9 -2.37 -18.11 -2.81
N GLY A 10 -1.16 -17.76 -2.36
CA GLY A 10 -0.49 -16.51 -2.67
C GLY A 10 -0.86 -15.36 -1.72
N VAL A 11 -0.14 -14.24 -1.88
CA VAL A 11 -0.25 -13.04 -1.02
C VAL A 11 -1.61 -12.35 -1.18
N ALA A 12 -2.13 -12.21 -2.39
CA ALA A 12 -3.45 -11.64 -2.68
C ALA A 12 -4.56 -12.36 -1.90
N ALA A 13 -4.58 -13.70 -1.98
CA ALA A 13 -5.56 -14.51 -1.24
C ALA A 13 -5.40 -14.39 0.28
N ALA A 14 -4.17 -14.22 0.79
CA ALA A 14 -3.92 -14.00 2.21
C ALA A 14 -4.46 -12.64 2.66
N ARG A 15 -4.16 -11.55 1.93
CA ARG A 15 -4.65 -10.20 2.21
C ARG A 15 -6.18 -10.13 2.14
N ASN A 16 -6.81 -10.73 1.12
CA ASN A 16 -8.29 -10.85 1.03
C ASN A 16 -8.90 -11.57 2.22
N SER A 17 -8.24 -12.62 2.73
CA SER A 17 -8.73 -13.32 3.92
C SER A 17 -8.66 -12.44 5.17
N GLY A 18 -7.65 -11.58 5.28
CA GLY A 18 -7.54 -10.57 6.33
C GLY A 18 -8.66 -9.52 6.23
N LEU A 19 -8.87 -8.96 5.04
CA LEU A 19 -9.93 -7.98 4.79
C LEU A 19 -11.33 -8.50 5.15
N LYS A 20 -11.66 -9.74 4.79
CA LYS A 20 -12.96 -10.37 5.08
C LYS A 20 -13.27 -10.50 6.58
N VAL A 21 -12.28 -10.45 7.45
CA VAL A 21 -12.46 -10.57 8.91
C VAL A 21 -12.08 -9.30 9.67
N ALA A 22 -11.63 -8.28 8.96
CA ALA A 22 -11.32 -6.99 9.53
C ALA A 22 -12.60 -6.31 10.04
N THR A 23 -12.51 -5.70 11.24
CA THR A 23 -13.65 -5.01 11.88
C THR A 23 -13.29 -3.59 12.32
N GLY A 24 -12.03 -3.18 12.12
CA GLY A 24 -11.58 -1.81 12.39
C GLY A 24 -12.15 -0.82 11.38
N GLU A 25 -12.11 0.45 11.71
CA GLU A 25 -12.51 1.54 10.81
C GLU A 25 -11.54 1.66 9.64
N TYR A 26 -10.27 1.42 9.90
CA TYR A 26 -9.21 1.43 8.90
C TYR A 26 -8.52 0.08 8.79
N CYS A 27 -7.94 -0.19 7.62
CA CYS A 27 -7.10 -1.34 7.32
C CYS A 27 -5.69 -0.87 6.96
N ILE A 28 -4.69 -1.61 7.44
CA ILE A 28 -3.29 -1.46 7.03
C ILE A 28 -2.69 -2.84 6.82
N PHE A 29 -1.74 -2.94 5.91
CA PHE A 29 -1.01 -4.18 5.63
C PHE A 29 0.41 -4.05 6.15
N VAL A 30 0.95 -5.13 6.72
CA VAL A 30 2.35 -5.21 7.14
C VAL A 30 2.89 -6.54 6.65
N ASP A 31 3.98 -6.51 5.93
CA ASP A 31 4.64 -7.72 5.47
C ASP A 31 5.41 -8.37 6.62
N SER A 32 5.50 -9.70 6.62
CA SER A 32 5.96 -10.47 7.80
C SER A 32 7.46 -10.36 8.08
N ASP A 33 8.22 -9.85 7.13
CA ASP A 33 9.66 -9.64 7.19
C ASP A 33 10.04 -8.20 7.52
N ASP A 34 9.05 -7.31 7.64
CA ASP A 34 9.22 -5.89 7.91
C ASP A 34 8.86 -5.52 9.36
N TYR A 35 9.14 -4.28 9.75
CA TYR A 35 8.71 -3.71 11.02
C TYR A 35 8.32 -2.24 10.89
N ILE A 36 7.62 -1.73 11.91
CA ILE A 36 7.09 -0.37 11.90
C ILE A 36 7.51 0.40 13.16
N GLU A 37 7.59 1.71 13.05
CA GLU A 37 7.72 2.57 14.22
C GLU A 37 6.47 2.48 15.12
N PRO A 38 6.64 2.40 16.45
CA PRO A 38 5.51 2.25 17.38
C PRO A 38 4.43 3.34 17.25
N ILE A 39 4.82 4.53 16.77
CA ILE A 39 3.91 5.69 16.61
C ILE A 39 3.17 5.69 15.26
N MET A 40 3.50 4.81 14.32
CA MET A 40 2.98 4.83 12.95
C MET A 40 1.45 4.86 12.92
N TYR A 41 0.81 3.88 13.53
CA TYR A 41 -0.66 3.76 13.47
C TYR A 41 -1.35 4.93 14.14
N GLN A 42 -0.88 5.35 15.31
CA GLN A 42 -1.45 6.50 16.02
C GLN A 42 -1.37 7.76 15.14
N SER A 43 -0.23 8.03 14.52
CA SER A 43 -0.03 9.21 13.69
C SER A 43 -0.89 9.18 12.43
N MET A 44 -0.99 8.02 11.77
CA MET A 44 -1.80 7.88 10.55
C MET A 44 -3.31 7.99 10.84
N ILE A 45 -3.78 7.37 11.92
CA ILE A 45 -5.19 7.46 12.35
C ILE A 45 -5.53 8.90 12.74
N GLN A 46 -4.67 9.60 13.47
CA GLN A 46 -4.91 11.00 13.82
C GLN A 46 -5.12 11.88 12.57
N ILE A 47 -4.30 11.70 11.54
CA ILE A 47 -4.45 12.42 10.26
C ILE A 47 -5.74 11.98 9.55
N ALA A 48 -6.03 10.68 9.53
CA ALA A 48 -7.23 10.16 8.89
C ALA A 48 -8.50 10.72 9.51
N GLU A 49 -8.56 10.84 10.83
CA GLU A 49 -9.68 11.42 11.58
C GLU A 49 -9.77 12.95 11.42
N GLU A 50 -8.62 13.67 11.49
CA GLU A 50 -8.56 15.12 11.38
C GLU A 50 -9.06 15.63 10.01
N TYR A 51 -8.72 14.90 8.92
CA TYR A 51 -9.02 15.32 7.55
C TYR A 51 -10.12 14.46 6.89
N ASP A 52 -10.73 13.53 7.61
CA ASP A 52 -11.68 12.53 7.10
C ASP A 52 -11.15 11.83 5.83
N CYS A 53 -9.94 11.27 5.94
CA CYS A 53 -9.24 10.69 4.80
C CYS A 53 -9.68 9.27 4.50
N ASP A 54 -9.88 8.97 3.22
CA ASP A 54 -10.09 7.61 2.72
C ASP A 54 -8.77 6.83 2.64
N VAL A 55 -7.66 7.55 2.34
CA VAL A 55 -6.32 6.98 2.28
C VAL A 55 -5.31 7.92 2.94
N VAL A 56 -4.44 7.39 3.81
CA VAL A 56 -3.29 8.10 4.37
C VAL A 56 -2.03 7.30 4.06
N MET A 57 -0.97 7.96 3.60
CA MET A 57 0.29 7.32 3.24
C MET A 57 1.45 7.98 3.98
N CYS A 58 2.43 7.18 4.42
CA CYS A 58 3.71 7.66 4.96
C CYS A 58 4.89 7.25 4.06
N ASP A 59 6.10 7.63 4.46
CA ASP A 59 7.35 7.20 3.85
C ASP A 59 7.99 6.02 4.58
N CYS A 60 9.07 5.48 4.03
CA CYS A 60 9.78 4.37 4.64
C CYS A 60 11.30 4.55 4.69
N VAL A 61 11.92 3.69 5.48
CA VAL A 61 13.34 3.39 5.43
C VAL A 61 13.51 2.03 4.76
N LYS A 62 14.33 1.94 3.72
CA LYS A 62 14.78 0.67 3.16
C LYS A 62 16.01 0.22 3.93
N GLU A 63 15.88 -0.94 4.59
CA GLU A 63 16.90 -1.52 5.43
C GLU A 63 17.76 -2.49 4.63
N HIS A 64 19.02 -2.17 4.46
CA HIS A 64 20.04 -3.08 3.95
C HIS A 64 20.89 -3.60 5.11
N LYS A 65 21.67 -4.64 4.86
CA LYS A 65 22.51 -5.26 5.89
C LYS A 65 23.45 -4.27 6.60
N ASP A 66 24.01 -3.31 5.86
CA ASP A 66 25.06 -2.41 6.33
C ASP A 66 24.69 -0.91 6.17
N GLU A 67 23.51 -0.61 5.62
CA GLU A 67 23.07 0.77 5.38
C GLU A 67 21.55 0.91 5.43
N GLN A 68 21.10 2.14 5.68
CA GLN A 68 19.69 2.52 5.60
C GLN A 68 19.52 3.56 4.50
N GLN A 69 18.46 3.42 3.72
CA GLN A 69 18.10 4.37 2.68
C GLN A 69 16.71 4.94 2.95
N ILE A 70 16.61 6.25 3.12
CA ILE A 70 15.34 6.95 3.17
C ILE A 70 14.68 6.90 1.78
N TYR A 71 13.40 6.54 1.76
CA TYR A 71 12.61 6.50 0.54
C TYR A 71 11.37 7.37 0.68
N THR A 72 11.23 8.33 -0.23
CA THR A 72 10.09 9.24 -0.35
C THR A 72 9.56 9.21 -1.78
N HIS A 73 8.30 9.58 -1.95
CA HIS A 73 7.66 9.66 -3.26
C HIS A 73 7.68 11.09 -3.82
N ASP A 74 7.76 11.20 -5.14
CA ASP A 74 7.79 12.49 -5.83
C ASP A 74 6.37 12.99 -6.14
N ILE A 75 5.59 13.15 -5.08
CA ILE A 75 4.29 13.81 -5.12
C ILE A 75 4.22 14.88 -4.02
N ARG A 76 3.24 15.76 -4.11
CA ARG A 76 3.02 16.83 -3.15
C ARG A 76 2.64 16.26 -1.77
N ALA A 77 3.26 16.78 -0.71
CA ALA A 77 2.87 16.46 0.66
C ALA A 77 1.51 17.05 1.04
N GLY A 78 0.85 16.42 2.03
CA GLY A 78 -0.36 16.91 2.65
C GLY A 78 -1.64 16.40 1.98
N TYR A 79 -2.73 17.13 2.22
CA TYR A 79 -4.07 16.73 1.85
C TYR A 79 -4.39 16.93 0.37
N TYR A 80 -5.13 15.96 -0.20
CA TYR A 80 -5.73 15.98 -1.53
C TYR A 80 -7.24 15.73 -1.39
N ASN A 81 -8.06 16.65 -1.87
CA ASN A 81 -9.48 16.39 -2.08
C ASN A 81 -9.70 15.66 -3.43
N ARG A 82 -10.93 15.23 -3.71
CA ARG A 82 -11.29 14.50 -4.93
C ARG A 82 -10.78 15.18 -6.22
N THR A 83 -11.02 16.49 -6.36
CA THR A 83 -10.58 17.25 -7.54
C THR A 83 -9.04 17.25 -7.69
N GLN A 84 -8.33 17.31 -6.57
CA GLN A 84 -6.86 17.27 -6.57
C GLN A 84 -6.34 15.85 -6.89
N ILE A 85 -6.99 14.81 -6.38
CA ILE A 85 -6.70 13.43 -6.76
C ILE A 85 -6.86 13.25 -8.28
N GLU A 86 -7.98 13.69 -8.84
CA GLU A 86 -8.26 13.59 -10.28
C GLU A 86 -7.24 14.38 -11.14
N LYS A 87 -6.87 15.55 -10.70
CA LYS A 87 -6.00 16.44 -11.47
C LYS A 87 -4.51 16.14 -11.30
N GLU A 88 -4.08 15.84 -10.06
CA GLU A 88 -2.66 15.73 -9.71
C GLU A 88 -2.19 14.27 -9.66
N TYR A 89 -3.09 13.30 -9.40
CA TYR A 89 -2.74 11.90 -9.22
C TYR A 89 -3.21 10.98 -10.36
N PHE A 90 -4.41 11.13 -10.88
CA PHE A 90 -4.93 10.25 -11.94
C PHE A 90 -4.06 10.19 -13.20
N PRO A 91 -3.37 11.26 -13.65
CA PRO A 91 -2.43 11.15 -14.74
C PRO A 91 -1.30 10.14 -14.52
N HIS A 92 -1.04 9.83 -13.24
CA HIS A 92 0.03 8.93 -12.80
C HIS A 92 -0.49 7.67 -12.08
N LEU A 93 -1.79 7.38 -12.20
CA LEU A 93 -2.45 6.32 -11.41
C LEU A 93 -1.83 4.93 -11.62
N LEU A 94 -1.32 4.65 -12.82
CA LEU A 94 -0.69 3.38 -13.17
C LEU A 94 0.83 3.48 -13.39
N MET A 95 1.35 4.69 -13.65
CA MET A 95 2.76 4.92 -13.92
C MET A 95 3.12 6.38 -13.70
N MET A 96 4.24 6.66 -13.03
CA MET A 96 4.81 8.00 -12.92
C MET A 96 5.52 8.42 -14.22
N GLU A 97 5.71 9.73 -14.44
CA GLU A 97 6.42 10.25 -15.63
C GLU A 97 7.86 9.74 -15.74
N ASN A 98 8.51 9.48 -14.61
CA ASN A 98 9.86 8.90 -14.53
C ASN A 98 9.90 7.38 -14.70
N ILE A 99 8.78 6.76 -15.13
CA ILE A 99 8.62 5.32 -15.32
C ILE A 99 8.66 4.54 -13.97
N GLU A 100 8.59 5.20 -12.85
CA GLU A 100 8.40 4.56 -11.55
C GLU A 100 6.93 4.23 -11.27
N TYR A 101 6.72 3.29 -10.38
CA TYR A 101 5.36 2.93 -9.95
C TYR A 101 4.75 4.06 -9.10
N PRO A 102 3.41 4.20 -9.13
CA PRO A 102 2.70 5.13 -8.25
C PRO A 102 2.95 4.82 -6.77
N PRO A 103 2.93 5.85 -5.90
CA PRO A 103 3.24 5.67 -4.48
C PRO A 103 2.38 4.61 -3.78
N THR A 104 1.09 4.56 -4.09
CA THR A 104 0.11 3.68 -3.43
C THR A 104 0.23 2.20 -3.78
N ILE A 105 1.11 1.81 -4.70
CA ILE A 105 1.42 0.41 -4.94
C ILE A 105 1.96 -0.27 -3.67
N SER A 106 2.71 0.47 -2.86
CA SER A 106 3.24 -0.04 -1.59
C SER A 106 2.17 0.03 -0.51
N ASN A 107 1.25 -0.92 -0.52
CA ASN A 107 0.10 -0.95 0.39
C ASN A 107 0.48 -0.95 1.87
N TRP A 108 1.66 -1.43 2.21
CA TRP A 108 2.20 -1.40 3.57
C TRP A 108 2.58 0.03 4.05
N LEU A 109 2.66 1.01 3.15
CA LEU A 109 2.79 2.44 3.50
C LEU A 109 1.45 3.13 3.77
N CYS A 110 0.34 2.47 3.46
CA CYS A 110 -0.97 3.11 3.40
C CYS A 110 -1.93 2.59 4.48
N LEU A 111 -2.67 3.51 5.06
CA LEU A 111 -3.85 3.27 5.87
C LEU A 111 -5.08 3.52 4.97
N PHE A 112 -5.99 2.56 4.90
CA PHE A 112 -7.18 2.59 4.04
C PHE A 112 -8.45 2.58 4.86
N LYS A 113 -9.41 3.45 4.55
CA LYS A 113 -10.74 3.47 5.17
C LYS A 113 -11.50 2.21 4.76
N ARG A 114 -11.84 1.35 5.74
CA ARG A 114 -12.44 0.03 5.47
C ARG A 114 -13.80 0.10 4.78
N VAL A 115 -14.62 1.09 5.12
CA VAL A 115 -15.94 1.25 4.49
C VAL A 115 -15.83 1.43 2.97
N LEU A 116 -14.82 2.17 2.49
CA LEU A 116 -14.59 2.32 1.04
C LEU A 116 -14.27 0.99 0.37
N ILE A 117 -13.43 0.16 1.02
CA ILE A 117 -13.11 -1.19 0.51
C ILE A 117 -14.38 -2.04 0.38
N GLU A 118 -15.28 -1.96 1.37
CA GLU A 118 -16.50 -2.76 1.40
C GLU A 118 -17.57 -2.29 0.40
N GLU A 119 -17.82 -0.98 0.32
CA GLU A 119 -18.82 -0.39 -0.56
C GLU A 119 -18.46 -0.58 -2.03
N GLU A 120 -17.21 -0.31 -2.39
CA GLU A 120 -16.71 -0.45 -3.76
C GLU A 120 -16.24 -1.87 -4.10
N LYS A 121 -16.25 -2.79 -3.11
CA LYS A 121 -15.84 -4.21 -3.24
C LYS A 121 -14.41 -4.35 -3.75
N ILE A 122 -13.52 -3.52 -3.27
CA ILE A 122 -12.10 -3.51 -3.65
C ILE A 122 -11.38 -4.66 -2.95
N TYR A 123 -10.92 -5.62 -3.72
CA TYR A 123 -10.16 -6.78 -3.25
C TYR A 123 -8.96 -7.02 -4.15
N TYR A 124 -7.95 -7.68 -3.61
CA TYR A 124 -6.82 -8.13 -4.41
C TYR A 124 -7.27 -9.16 -5.44
N GLU A 125 -6.86 -9.00 -6.70
CA GLU A 125 -7.13 -9.98 -7.75
C GLU A 125 -6.31 -11.25 -7.50
N GLU A 126 -7.01 -12.33 -7.13
CA GLU A 126 -6.38 -13.63 -6.86
C GLU A 126 -5.95 -14.27 -8.19
N GLY A 127 -4.69 -14.73 -8.26
CA GLY A 127 -4.10 -15.28 -9.47
C GLY A 127 -3.10 -14.35 -10.15
N ILE A 128 -3.11 -13.06 -9.84
CA ILE A 128 -2.02 -12.15 -10.20
C ILE A 128 -0.89 -12.38 -9.20
N ARG A 129 0.29 -12.69 -9.73
CA ARG A 129 1.46 -13.00 -8.91
C ARG A 129 2.32 -11.78 -8.60
N TYR A 130 2.30 -10.79 -9.49
CA TYR A 130 3.07 -9.56 -9.38
C TYR A 130 2.17 -8.36 -9.67
N SER A 131 2.41 -7.27 -8.98
CA SER A 131 1.65 -6.01 -9.11
C SER A 131 0.17 -6.12 -8.71
N GLU A 132 -0.18 -7.11 -7.85
CA GLU A 132 -1.51 -7.20 -7.26
C GLU A 132 -1.84 -5.99 -6.37
N ASP A 133 -0.81 -5.41 -5.77
CA ASP A 133 -0.89 -4.21 -4.95
C ASP A 133 -1.00 -2.94 -5.79
N LEU A 134 -0.43 -2.89 -7.00
CA LEU A 134 -0.68 -1.79 -7.94
C LEU A 134 -2.17 -1.66 -8.27
N LEU A 135 -2.83 -2.78 -8.60
CA LEU A 135 -4.25 -2.77 -8.92
C LEU A 135 -5.08 -2.34 -7.71
N PHE A 136 -4.82 -2.93 -6.55
CA PHE A 136 -5.53 -2.57 -5.32
C PHE A 136 -5.34 -1.09 -4.97
N GLY A 137 -4.11 -0.58 -5.01
CA GLY A 137 -3.83 0.84 -4.73
C GLY A 137 -4.46 1.77 -5.75
N ALA A 138 -4.46 1.40 -7.04
CA ALA A 138 -5.10 2.18 -8.10
C ALA A 138 -6.62 2.22 -7.92
N GLU A 139 -7.28 1.11 -7.61
CA GLU A 139 -8.72 1.07 -7.31
C GLU A 139 -9.05 1.91 -6.07
N MET A 140 -8.26 1.80 -4.99
CA MET A 140 -8.45 2.61 -3.80
C MET A 140 -8.40 4.10 -4.12
N LEU A 141 -7.39 4.59 -4.85
CA LEU A 141 -7.27 6.01 -5.23
C LEU A 141 -8.32 6.43 -6.27
N TYR A 142 -8.74 5.51 -7.16
CA TYR A 142 -9.80 5.78 -8.12
C TYR A 142 -11.13 6.09 -7.44
N HIS A 143 -11.47 5.41 -6.35
CA HIS A 143 -12.71 5.60 -5.60
C HIS A 143 -12.59 6.59 -4.44
N ALA A 144 -11.39 6.88 -3.95
CA ALA A 144 -11.17 7.78 -2.82
C ALA A 144 -11.63 9.21 -3.12
N ASN A 145 -12.25 9.86 -2.12
CA ASN A 145 -12.60 11.28 -2.14
C ASN A 145 -11.52 12.14 -1.47
N SER A 146 -10.66 11.51 -0.66
CA SER A 146 -9.63 12.19 0.11
C SER A 146 -8.39 11.30 0.28
N PHE A 147 -7.22 11.92 0.17
CA PHE A 147 -5.93 11.29 0.34
C PHE A 147 -4.99 12.22 1.10
N TYR A 148 -4.18 11.72 2.00
CA TYR A 148 -3.16 12.49 2.69
C TYR A 148 -1.80 11.83 2.59
N TYR A 149 -0.79 12.55 2.11
CA TYR A 149 0.58 12.09 2.09
C TYR A 149 1.42 12.74 3.20
N MET A 150 1.85 11.94 4.15
CA MET A 150 2.69 12.30 5.29
C MET A 150 4.19 12.27 4.90
N LYS A 151 4.57 13.08 3.89
CA LYS A 151 5.96 13.15 3.38
C LYS A 151 6.95 13.47 4.50
N GLY A 152 8.05 12.72 4.57
CA GLY A 152 9.07 12.87 5.59
C GLY A 152 8.75 12.13 6.90
N LYS A 153 7.70 11.33 6.94
CA LYS A 153 7.36 10.45 8.07
C LYS A 153 7.75 9.03 7.74
N TYR A 154 8.93 8.62 8.16
CA TYR A 154 9.57 7.34 7.85
C TYR A 154 9.17 6.31 8.91
N PHE A 155 7.94 5.87 8.87
CA PHE A 155 7.39 4.99 9.91
C PHE A 155 7.51 3.51 9.61
N TYR A 156 7.73 3.14 8.36
CA TYR A 156 7.83 1.76 7.91
C TYR A 156 9.27 1.41 7.57
N HIS A 157 9.75 0.26 8.03
CA HIS A 157 11.08 -0.26 7.79
C HIS A 157 10.99 -1.48 6.89
N TYR A 158 11.30 -1.27 5.61
CA TYR A 158 11.28 -2.30 4.59
C TYR A 158 12.62 -3.03 4.54
N TRP A 159 12.62 -4.30 4.91
CA TRP A 159 13.82 -5.11 4.88
C TRP A 159 14.15 -5.59 3.47
N MET A 160 15.29 -5.14 2.91
CA MET A 160 15.78 -5.55 1.60
C MET A 160 16.37 -6.96 1.67
N ASN A 161 15.48 -7.97 1.66
CA ASN A 161 15.87 -9.37 1.70
C ASN A 161 16.41 -9.81 0.33
N PRO A 162 17.69 -10.26 0.23
CA PRO A 162 18.25 -10.78 -1.02
C PRO A 162 17.49 -11.98 -1.60
N ASP A 163 16.83 -12.76 -0.74
CA ASP A 163 16.05 -13.96 -1.11
C ASP A 163 14.56 -13.64 -1.40
N SER A 164 14.19 -12.36 -1.44
CA SER A 164 12.81 -11.93 -1.74
C SER A 164 12.34 -12.42 -3.11
N ALA A 165 11.05 -12.71 -3.21
CA ALA A 165 10.40 -13.09 -4.47
C ALA A 165 10.59 -12.03 -5.58
N THR A 166 10.74 -10.75 -5.21
CA THR A 166 10.99 -9.65 -6.15
C THR A 166 12.38 -9.68 -6.76
N HIS A 167 13.38 -10.26 -6.08
CA HIS A 167 14.75 -10.40 -6.55
C HIS A 167 15.03 -11.74 -7.23
N THR A 168 14.14 -12.72 -7.08
CA THR A 168 14.30 -14.03 -7.73
C THR A 168 13.98 -13.90 -9.21
N PHE A 169 14.98 -14.16 -10.07
CA PHE A 169 14.76 -14.24 -11.51
C PHE A 169 13.87 -15.44 -11.84
N VAL A 170 12.70 -15.18 -12.39
CA VAL A 170 11.79 -16.20 -12.91
C VAL A 170 11.71 -16.03 -14.42
N SER A 171 12.22 -17.01 -15.18
CA SER A 171 12.29 -16.97 -16.65
C SER A 171 10.94 -16.82 -17.35
N ASP A 172 9.85 -17.11 -16.63
CA ASP A 172 8.48 -17.13 -17.13
C ASP A 172 7.59 -16.00 -16.59
N LYS A 173 8.19 -14.96 -15.96
CA LYS A 173 7.44 -13.83 -15.39
C LYS A 173 6.40 -13.23 -16.34
N TRP A 174 6.70 -13.16 -17.63
CA TRP A 174 5.80 -12.60 -18.63
C TRP A 174 4.54 -13.43 -18.90
N LYS A 175 4.51 -14.71 -18.49
CA LYS A 175 3.32 -15.58 -18.63
C LYS A 175 2.21 -15.23 -17.63
N ASP A 176 2.58 -14.59 -16.53
CA ASP A 176 1.64 -14.19 -15.47
C ASP A 176 0.87 -12.92 -15.84
N TYR A 177 1.25 -12.23 -16.94
CA TYR A 177 0.61 -11.02 -17.47
C TYR A 177 -0.32 -11.26 -18.69
N LYS A 178 -0.79 -12.48 -18.88
CA LYS A 178 -1.69 -12.81 -20.00
C LYS A 178 -3.15 -12.76 -19.62
#